data_243a06c7070f9ea5e0be5508bb304839
#
_entry.id   243a06c7070f9ea5e0be5508bb304839
#
_cell.length_a   1.000
_cell.length_b   1.000
_cell.length_c   1.000
_cell.angle_alpha   90.00
_cell.angle_beta   90.00
_cell.angle_gamma   90.00
#
_symmetry.space_group_name_H-M   'P 1'
#
loop_
_entity.id
_entity.type
_entity.pdbx_description
1 polymer ?
#
loop_
_entity_poly.entity_id
_entity_poly.type
_entity_poly.pdbx_seq_one_letter_code
_entity_poly.pdbx_strand_id
1 'polypeptide(L)'
;MNVFVENDVKIIEMGDKGPNLLSVERAKQLIKELDYSDCKAVIILGNDKVFSAGLNLKDLSNAKEPKEVALIFNTLGELLRACRDFPGPVISIVGGHAIAGGCLLALASDYRYGMHGMHRMGLNEMAIGIDLPPDMLSIISHSISRDNLFEVVTQCKMY
;
A
#
# COMPACT_ATOMS: atom_id res chain seq x y z
N MET A 1 7.38 12.61 4.52
CA MET A 1 5.91 12.52 4.56
C MET A 1 5.38 13.84 5.07
N ASN A 2 4.41 14.41 4.39
CA ASN A 2 3.71 15.63 4.79
C ASN A 2 2.25 15.26 5.11
N VAL A 3 1.70 15.82 6.20
CA VAL A 3 0.34 15.50 6.65
C VAL A 3 -0.35 16.78 7.07
N PHE A 4 -1.56 16.98 6.57
CA PHE A 4 -2.39 18.12 6.94
C PHE A 4 -3.88 17.76 6.85
N VAL A 5 -4.73 18.54 7.52
CA VAL A 5 -6.19 18.34 7.50
C VAL A 5 -6.82 19.56 6.85
N GLU A 6 -7.70 19.33 5.89
CA GLU A 6 -8.49 20.34 5.21
C GLU A 6 -9.94 19.86 5.08
N ASN A 7 -10.89 20.67 5.56
CA ASN A 7 -12.33 20.34 5.51
C ASN A 7 -12.68 18.96 6.08
N ASP A 8 -12.12 18.60 7.22
CA ASP A 8 -12.26 17.28 7.87
C ASP A 8 -11.66 16.11 7.06
N VAL A 9 -10.86 16.38 6.03
CA VAL A 9 -10.14 15.36 5.25
C VAL A 9 -8.66 15.44 5.59
N LYS A 10 -8.09 14.33 6.08
CA LYS A 10 -6.64 14.21 6.29
C LYS A 10 -5.97 13.83 4.98
N ILE A 11 -4.98 14.59 4.59
CA ILE A 11 -4.20 14.38 3.37
C ILE A 11 -2.80 13.94 3.78
N ILE A 12 -2.39 12.76 3.33
CA ILE A 12 -1.10 12.15 3.62
C ILE A 12 -0.30 12.04 2.32
N GLU A 13 0.65 12.95 2.15
CA GLU A 13 1.63 12.89 1.06
C GLU A 13 2.82 12.04 1.51
N MET A 14 2.96 10.83 0.97
CA MET A 14 4.04 9.90 1.37
C MET A 14 5.43 10.42 1.05
N GLY A 15 5.57 11.20 -0.03
CA GLY A 15 6.82 11.86 -0.39
C GLY A 15 6.77 12.44 -1.79
N ASP A 16 7.53 13.51 -2.01
CA ASP A 16 7.64 14.23 -3.29
C ASP A 16 8.67 13.60 -4.24
N LYS A 17 9.59 12.79 -3.72
CA LYS A 17 10.68 12.16 -4.47
C LYS A 17 10.91 10.72 -4.03
N GLY A 18 11.44 9.92 -4.97
CA GLY A 18 11.83 8.54 -4.69
C GLY A 18 10.69 7.53 -4.75
N PRO A 19 10.98 6.27 -4.38
CA PRO A 19 10.08 5.13 -4.61
C PRO A 19 8.97 4.96 -3.57
N ASN A 20 8.87 5.83 -2.56
CA ASN A 20 7.88 5.73 -1.48
C ASN A 20 7.80 4.32 -0.87
N LEU A 21 8.98 3.76 -0.51
CA LEU A 21 9.07 2.42 0.07
C LEU A 21 8.35 2.34 1.41
N LEU A 22 7.65 1.25 1.64
CA LEU A 22 6.97 0.92 2.89
C LEU A 22 7.96 0.20 3.82
N SER A 23 8.88 0.95 4.44
CA SER A 23 9.67 0.45 5.56
C SER A 23 8.79 0.29 6.80
N VAL A 24 9.26 -0.48 7.80
CA VAL A 24 8.58 -0.64 9.10
C VAL A 24 8.28 0.72 9.73
N GLU A 25 9.22 1.64 9.67
CA GLU A 25 9.05 2.99 10.21
C GLU A 25 7.96 3.78 9.48
N ARG A 26 8.00 3.80 8.13
CA ARG A 26 7.00 4.50 7.33
C ARG A 26 5.61 3.90 7.50
N ALA A 27 5.50 2.57 7.53
CA ALA A 27 4.22 1.90 7.75
C ALA A 27 3.63 2.26 9.12
N LYS A 28 4.45 2.28 10.18
CA LYS A 28 4.02 2.74 11.51
C LYS A 28 3.60 4.20 11.54
N GLN A 29 4.28 5.08 10.78
CA GLN A 29 3.88 6.48 10.65
C GLN A 29 2.50 6.58 9.96
N LEU A 30 2.29 5.84 8.86
CA LEU A 30 0.99 5.80 8.17
C LEU A 30 -0.12 5.27 9.08
N ILE A 31 0.12 4.19 9.82
CA ILE A 31 -0.84 3.65 10.80
C ILE A 31 -1.24 4.72 11.82
N LYS A 32 -0.27 5.46 12.35
CA LYS A 32 -0.55 6.55 13.30
C LYS A 32 -1.42 7.64 12.69
N GLU A 33 -1.23 7.96 11.41
CA GLU A 33 -2.03 8.99 10.73
C GLU A 33 -3.44 8.51 10.35
N LEU A 34 -3.68 7.20 10.34
CA LEU A 34 -5.01 6.59 10.19
C LEU A 34 -5.81 6.62 11.50
N ASP A 35 -5.54 7.58 12.37
CA ASP A 35 -6.37 7.90 13.52
C ASP A 35 -7.48 8.87 13.06
N TYR A 36 -8.72 8.54 13.43
CA TYR A 36 -9.92 9.29 13.04
C TYR A 36 -10.33 10.39 14.03
N SER A 37 -9.52 10.65 15.05
CA SER A 37 -9.84 11.63 16.08
C SER A 37 -10.04 13.05 15.54
N ASP A 38 -9.45 13.38 14.41
CA ASP A 38 -9.40 14.71 13.82
C ASP A 38 -9.88 14.81 12.36
N CYS A 39 -10.36 13.71 11.78
CA CYS A 39 -10.80 13.70 10.37
C CYS A 39 -11.92 12.69 10.09
N LYS A 40 -12.69 12.94 9.03
CA LYS A 40 -13.79 12.06 8.57
C LYS A 40 -13.40 11.20 7.36
N ALA A 41 -12.33 11.54 6.68
CA ALA A 41 -11.82 10.82 5.53
C ALA A 41 -10.30 10.98 5.44
N VAL A 42 -9.64 10.05 4.76
CA VAL A 42 -8.19 10.09 4.52
C VAL A 42 -7.91 9.96 3.03
N ILE A 43 -7.01 10.81 2.54
CA ILE A 43 -6.43 10.70 1.20
C ILE A 43 -4.95 10.36 1.35
N ILE A 44 -4.52 9.29 0.69
CA ILE A 44 -3.11 8.88 0.63
C ILE A 44 -2.62 9.11 -0.80
N LEU A 45 -1.54 9.86 -0.95
CA LEU A 45 -0.94 10.08 -2.26
C LEU A 45 0.58 9.90 -2.25
N GLY A 46 1.10 9.45 -3.38
CA GLY A 46 2.52 9.41 -3.66
C GLY A 46 2.99 10.65 -4.41
N ASN A 47 3.97 10.48 -5.27
CA ASN A 47 4.38 11.51 -6.22
C ASN A 47 3.86 11.18 -7.64
N ASP A 48 4.14 12.05 -8.60
CA ASP A 48 3.73 11.93 -10.01
C ASP A 48 4.32 10.73 -10.76
N LYS A 49 5.36 10.09 -10.22
CA LYS A 49 6.02 8.92 -10.81
C LYS A 49 5.72 7.63 -10.09
N VAL A 50 5.61 7.70 -8.76
CA VAL A 50 5.46 6.51 -7.91
C VAL A 50 4.50 6.81 -6.76
N PHE A 51 3.39 6.08 -6.70
CA PHE A 51 2.57 6.02 -5.50
C PHE A 51 3.36 5.32 -4.39
N SER A 52 3.71 4.05 -4.62
CA SER A 52 4.64 3.29 -3.76
C SER A 52 5.18 2.08 -4.53
N ALA A 53 6.46 1.79 -4.38
CA ALA A 53 7.11 0.58 -4.90
C ALA A 53 7.07 -0.61 -3.91
N GLY A 54 6.30 -0.51 -2.83
CA GLY A 54 6.12 -1.57 -1.85
C GLY A 54 7.22 -1.66 -0.81
N LEU A 55 7.44 -2.87 -0.28
CA LEU A 55 8.43 -3.11 0.76
C LEU A 55 9.86 -2.78 0.32
N ASN A 56 10.67 -2.33 1.27
CA ASN A 56 12.08 -2.14 1.04
C ASN A 56 12.79 -3.52 1.03
N LEU A 57 13.12 -4.01 -0.17
CA LEU A 57 13.80 -5.31 -0.32
C LEU A 57 15.17 -5.37 0.37
N LYS A 58 15.81 -4.22 0.61
CA LYS A 58 17.06 -4.18 1.39
C LYS A 58 16.80 -4.52 2.86
N ASP A 59 15.68 -4.10 3.42
CA ASP A 59 15.32 -4.44 4.80
C ASP A 59 15.09 -5.95 4.92
N LEU A 60 14.42 -6.57 3.93
CA LEU A 60 14.25 -8.02 3.86
C LEU A 60 15.59 -8.77 3.70
N SER A 61 16.46 -8.32 2.82
CA SER A 61 17.77 -8.97 2.59
C SER A 61 18.74 -8.81 3.76
N ASN A 62 18.59 -7.77 4.56
CA ASN A 62 19.40 -7.50 5.74
C ASN A 62 18.88 -8.20 7.01
N ALA A 63 17.63 -8.67 6.99
CA ALA A 63 17.03 -9.38 8.10
C ALA A 63 17.79 -10.70 8.35
N LYS A 64 18.33 -10.86 9.56
CA LYS A 64 19.14 -12.01 9.94
C LYS A 64 18.33 -13.08 10.67
N GLU A 65 17.21 -12.68 11.26
CA GLU A 65 16.37 -13.54 12.06
C GLU A 65 14.93 -13.57 11.52
N PRO A 66 14.25 -14.72 11.61
CA PRO A 66 12.86 -14.84 11.15
C PRO A 66 11.91 -13.80 11.78
N LYS A 67 12.16 -13.37 13.01
CA LYS A 67 11.37 -12.33 13.69
C LYS A 67 11.46 -10.96 13.02
N GLU A 68 12.60 -10.65 12.39
CA GLU A 68 12.79 -9.38 11.68
C GLU A 68 11.98 -9.38 10.36
N VAL A 69 12.01 -10.51 9.66
CA VAL A 69 11.17 -10.72 8.47
C VAL A 69 9.68 -10.65 8.86
N ALA A 70 9.30 -11.35 9.93
CA ALA A 70 7.92 -11.31 10.43
C ALA A 70 7.48 -9.89 10.81
N LEU A 71 8.36 -9.08 11.41
CA LEU A 71 8.05 -7.69 11.75
C LEU A 71 7.71 -6.87 10.50
N ILE A 72 8.46 -7.04 9.41
CA ILE A 72 8.23 -6.30 8.15
C ILE A 72 6.84 -6.64 7.59
N PHE A 73 6.51 -7.94 7.46
CA PHE A 73 5.22 -8.37 6.91
C PHE A 73 4.06 -8.06 7.84
N ASN A 74 4.22 -8.27 9.14
CA ASN A 74 3.18 -7.96 10.12
C ASN A 74 2.86 -6.45 10.12
N THR A 75 3.89 -5.59 10.08
CA THR A 75 3.67 -4.14 10.04
C THR A 75 2.96 -3.70 8.75
N LEU A 76 3.29 -4.31 7.60
CA LEU A 76 2.53 -4.08 6.38
C LEU A 76 1.06 -4.53 6.55
N GLY A 77 0.83 -5.74 7.07
CA GLY A 77 -0.52 -6.24 7.35
C GLY A 77 -1.31 -5.33 8.30
N GLU A 78 -0.67 -4.79 9.33
CA GLU A 78 -1.26 -3.81 10.25
C GLU A 78 -1.67 -2.52 9.52
N LEU A 79 -0.81 -2.01 8.62
CA LEU A 79 -1.12 -0.84 7.80
C LEU A 79 -2.35 -1.08 6.91
N LEU A 80 -2.38 -2.23 6.23
CA LEU A 80 -3.51 -2.57 5.35
C LEU A 80 -4.80 -2.73 6.14
N ARG A 81 -4.75 -3.33 7.33
CA ARG A 81 -5.91 -3.40 8.25
C ARG A 81 -6.33 -2.01 8.73
N ALA A 82 -5.39 -1.16 9.12
CA ALA A 82 -5.72 0.21 9.54
C ALA A 82 -6.47 0.99 8.46
N CYS A 83 -6.12 0.80 7.17
CA CYS A 83 -6.90 1.38 6.07
C CYS A 83 -8.32 0.82 6.01
N ARG A 84 -8.49 -0.50 6.20
CA ARG A 84 -9.80 -1.17 6.14
C ARG A 84 -10.70 -0.87 7.34
N ASP A 85 -10.09 -0.69 8.51
CA ASP A 85 -10.79 -0.47 9.77
C ASP A 85 -11.08 1.01 10.04
N PHE A 86 -10.54 1.92 9.22
CA PHE A 86 -10.83 3.34 9.33
C PHE A 86 -12.34 3.59 9.14
N PRO A 87 -13.02 4.31 10.04
CA PRO A 87 -14.47 4.43 10.04
C PRO A 87 -15.06 5.33 8.94
N GLY A 88 -14.20 6.00 8.17
CA GLY A 88 -14.58 6.84 7.03
C GLY A 88 -13.91 6.38 5.73
N PRO A 89 -14.09 7.09 4.62
CA PRO A 89 -13.44 6.77 3.37
C PRO A 89 -11.92 6.92 3.44
N VAL A 90 -11.19 5.90 3.00
CA VAL A 90 -9.77 5.96 2.68
C VAL A 90 -9.61 5.94 1.16
N ILE A 91 -8.92 6.94 0.63
CA ILE A 91 -8.81 7.18 -0.81
C ILE A 91 -7.33 7.17 -1.20
N SER A 92 -6.94 6.32 -2.14
CA SER A 92 -5.60 6.33 -2.73
C SER A 92 -5.58 7.09 -4.04
N ILE A 93 -4.74 8.12 -4.11
CA ILE A 93 -4.44 8.84 -5.36
C ILE A 93 -3.17 8.25 -5.97
N VAL A 94 -3.36 7.36 -6.93
CA VAL A 94 -2.28 6.63 -7.61
C VAL A 94 -1.81 7.47 -8.81
N GLY A 95 -1.02 8.51 -8.51
CA GLY A 95 -0.45 9.40 -9.51
C GLY A 95 0.72 8.81 -10.30
N GLY A 96 1.24 7.65 -9.87
CA GLY A 96 2.38 6.96 -10.45
C GLY A 96 2.33 5.46 -10.20
N HIS A 97 3.45 4.77 -10.35
CA HIS A 97 3.52 3.31 -10.15
C HIS A 97 3.09 2.88 -8.74
N ALA A 98 2.26 1.83 -8.65
CA ALA A 98 1.85 1.17 -7.40
C ALA A 98 2.19 -0.33 -7.49
N ILE A 99 3.32 -0.75 -6.92
CA ILE A 99 3.87 -2.09 -7.11
C ILE A 99 3.95 -2.82 -5.77
N ALA A 100 3.69 -4.14 -5.79
CA ALA A 100 3.80 -5.02 -4.63
C ALA A 100 3.01 -4.46 -3.41
N GLY A 101 3.63 -4.30 -2.26
CA GLY A 101 3.01 -3.68 -1.09
C GLY A 101 2.37 -2.32 -1.35
N GLY A 102 2.85 -1.55 -2.36
CA GLY A 102 2.22 -0.31 -2.79
C GLY A 102 0.89 -0.54 -3.52
N CYS A 103 0.81 -1.60 -4.32
CA CYS A 103 -0.45 -2.07 -4.90
C CYS A 103 -1.41 -2.55 -3.80
N LEU A 104 -0.91 -3.31 -2.81
CA LEU A 104 -1.72 -3.76 -1.68
C LEU A 104 -2.30 -2.58 -0.89
N LEU A 105 -1.50 -1.54 -0.63
CA LEU A 105 -1.99 -0.33 0.04
C LEU A 105 -3.11 0.35 -0.74
N ALA A 106 -2.95 0.48 -2.05
CA ALA A 106 -3.99 1.02 -2.91
C ALA A 106 -5.24 0.12 -2.92
N LEU A 107 -5.10 -1.22 -2.93
CA LEU A 107 -6.21 -2.17 -2.86
C LEU A 107 -6.92 -2.20 -1.51
N ALA A 108 -6.22 -1.89 -0.41
CA ALA A 108 -6.80 -1.78 0.91
C ALA A 108 -7.66 -0.53 1.11
N SER A 109 -7.46 0.51 0.30
CA SER A 109 -8.29 1.72 0.30
C SER A 109 -9.68 1.46 -0.28
N ASP A 110 -10.69 2.23 0.16
CA ASP A 110 -12.06 2.13 -0.37
C ASP A 110 -12.13 2.60 -1.83
N TYR A 111 -11.45 3.69 -2.14
CA TYR A 111 -11.41 4.26 -3.49
C TYR A 111 -9.98 4.41 -3.98
N ARG A 112 -9.79 4.23 -5.29
CA ARG A 112 -8.53 4.39 -6.01
C ARG A 112 -8.74 5.24 -7.23
N TYR A 113 -8.00 6.34 -7.33
CA TYR A 113 -7.99 7.17 -8.52
C TYR A 113 -6.61 7.13 -9.15
N GLY A 114 -6.51 6.52 -10.33
CA GLY A 114 -5.28 6.47 -11.11
C GLY A 114 -5.20 7.64 -12.09
N MET A 115 -4.01 8.18 -12.31
CA MET A 115 -3.77 9.09 -13.41
C MET A 115 -3.63 8.32 -14.72
N HIS A 116 -4.16 8.89 -15.79
CA HIS A 116 -3.95 8.33 -17.13
C HIS A 116 -2.48 8.47 -17.54
N GLY A 117 -1.85 7.39 -18.00
CA GLY A 117 -0.44 7.43 -18.39
C GLY A 117 0.20 6.05 -18.46
N MET A 118 1.54 6.02 -18.52
CA MET A 118 2.34 4.77 -18.57
C MET A 118 2.64 4.19 -17.18
N HIS A 119 1.82 4.49 -16.19
CA HIS A 119 1.98 3.97 -14.85
C HIS A 119 1.53 2.51 -14.79
N ARG A 120 2.10 1.75 -13.86
CA ARG A 120 1.79 0.34 -13.67
C ARG A 120 1.31 0.11 -12.25
N MET A 121 0.25 -0.67 -12.12
CA MET A 121 -0.25 -1.16 -10.84
C MET A 121 -0.29 -2.69 -10.89
N GLY A 122 0.26 -3.35 -9.88
CA GLY A 122 0.22 -4.82 -9.82
C GLY A 122 1.08 -5.40 -8.71
N LEU A 123 0.96 -6.72 -8.60
CA LEU A 123 1.65 -7.56 -7.64
C LEU A 123 2.77 -8.32 -8.36
N ASN A 124 3.97 -8.33 -7.78
CA ASN A 124 5.11 -9.06 -8.33
C ASN A 124 5.77 -9.99 -7.31
N GLU A 125 5.10 -10.25 -6.20
CA GLU A 125 5.61 -11.06 -5.10
C GLU A 125 5.98 -12.47 -5.57
N MET A 126 5.10 -13.12 -6.33
CA MET A 126 5.36 -14.48 -6.87
C MET A 126 6.56 -14.50 -7.81
N ALA A 127 6.78 -13.44 -8.61
CA ALA A 127 7.91 -13.37 -9.54
C ALA A 127 9.27 -13.27 -8.81
N ILE A 128 9.28 -12.78 -7.58
CA ILE A 128 10.48 -12.65 -6.75
C ILE A 128 10.55 -13.66 -5.60
N GLY A 129 9.65 -14.67 -5.61
CA GLY A 129 9.66 -15.76 -4.64
C GLY A 129 9.17 -15.37 -3.24
N ILE A 130 8.30 -14.37 -3.15
CA ILE A 130 7.67 -13.95 -1.89
C ILE A 130 6.24 -14.46 -1.85
N ASP A 131 5.91 -15.25 -0.83
CA ASP A 131 4.54 -15.69 -0.58
C ASP A 131 3.69 -14.53 -0.01
N LEU A 132 2.44 -14.49 -0.45
CA LEU A 132 1.46 -13.54 0.07
C LEU A 132 0.74 -14.15 1.29
N PRO A 133 0.82 -13.51 2.47
CA PRO A 133 0.07 -13.95 3.65
C PRO A 133 -1.45 -13.96 3.41
N PRO A 134 -2.22 -14.80 4.12
CA PRO A 134 -3.66 -14.96 3.91
C PRO A 134 -4.48 -13.67 4.05
N ASP A 135 -4.09 -12.78 4.95
CA ASP A 135 -4.74 -11.47 5.14
C ASP A 135 -4.56 -10.56 3.92
N MET A 136 -3.38 -10.56 3.30
CA MET A 136 -3.13 -9.84 2.06
C MET A 136 -3.89 -10.45 0.87
N LEU A 137 -3.96 -11.78 0.78
CA LEU A 137 -4.78 -12.47 -0.22
C LEU A 137 -6.28 -12.14 -0.05
N SER A 138 -6.75 -11.98 1.19
CA SER A 138 -8.13 -11.55 1.47
C SER A 138 -8.41 -10.15 0.91
N ILE A 139 -7.50 -9.19 1.08
CA ILE A 139 -7.62 -7.84 0.53
C ILE A 139 -7.67 -7.88 -1.01
N ILE A 140 -6.78 -8.64 -1.62
CA ILE A 140 -6.71 -8.79 -3.08
C ILE A 140 -8.03 -9.37 -3.61
N SER A 141 -8.51 -10.47 -3.01
CA SER A 141 -9.73 -11.15 -3.45
C SER A 141 -11.00 -10.33 -3.24
N HIS A 142 -10.99 -9.40 -2.29
CA HIS A 142 -12.09 -8.47 -2.08
C HIS A 142 -12.10 -7.33 -3.13
N SER A 143 -10.92 -6.90 -3.56
CA SER A 143 -10.76 -5.71 -4.38
C SER A 143 -10.62 -5.99 -5.88
N ILE A 144 -10.31 -7.24 -6.26
CA ILE A 144 -10.12 -7.68 -7.64
C ILE A 144 -11.18 -8.74 -7.98
N SER A 145 -11.76 -8.64 -9.18
CA SER A 145 -12.72 -9.65 -9.65
C SER A 145 -12.08 -11.04 -9.69
N ARG A 146 -12.89 -12.05 -9.39
CA ARG A 146 -12.45 -13.46 -9.37
C ARG A 146 -11.77 -13.90 -10.67
N ASP A 147 -12.26 -13.40 -11.80
CA ASP A 147 -11.74 -13.76 -13.12
C ASP A 147 -10.31 -13.24 -13.36
N ASN A 148 -9.93 -12.15 -12.69
CA ASN A 148 -8.61 -11.53 -12.83
C ASN A 148 -7.60 -11.96 -11.75
N LEU A 149 -8.05 -12.66 -10.69
CA LEU A 149 -7.18 -13.04 -9.57
C LEU A 149 -5.96 -13.85 -10.01
N PHE A 150 -6.16 -14.82 -10.90
CA PHE A 150 -5.08 -15.68 -11.39
C PHE A 150 -4.01 -14.87 -12.12
N GLU A 151 -4.41 -13.98 -13.04
CA GLU A 151 -3.47 -13.14 -13.78
C GLU A 151 -2.71 -12.18 -12.87
N VAL A 152 -3.43 -11.55 -11.93
CA VAL A 152 -2.84 -10.55 -11.04
C VAL A 152 -1.86 -11.20 -10.06
N VAL A 153 -2.27 -12.28 -9.39
CA VAL A 153 -1.49 -12.88 -8.30
C VAL A 153 -0.42 -13.82 -8.86
N THR A 154 -0.80 -14.74 -9.76
CA THR A 154 0.07 -15.83 -10.18
C THR A 154 0.94 -15.45 -11.38
N GLN A 155 0.39 -14.69 -12.33
CA GLN A 155 1.14 -14.27 -13.52
C GLN A 155 1.82 -12.90 -13.33
N CYS A 156 1.62 -12.25 -12.18
CA CYS A 156 2.18 -10.93 -11.88
C CYS A 156 1.89 -9.89 -12.96
N LYS A 157 0.67 -9.97 -13.54
CA LYS A 157 0.26 -9.05 -14.60
C LYS A 157 0.14 -7.63 -14.06
N MET A 158 0.80 -6.71 -14.75
CA MET A 158 0.77 -5.28 -14.44
C MET A 158 -0.26 -4.58 -15.32
N TYR A 159 -1.03 -3.69 -14.74
CA TYR A 159 -2.05 -2.88 -15.40
C TYR A 159 -1.66 -1.41 -15.42
#